data_9ef8fa6859ee301198e957b71d4168ed
#
_entry.id   9ef8fa6859ee301198e957b71d4168ed
#
_cell.length_a   1.000
_cell.length_b   1.000
_cell.length_c   1.000
_cell.angle_alpha   90.00
_cell.angle_beta   90.00
_cell.angle_gamma   90.00
#
_symmetry.space_group_name_H-M   'P 1'
#
loop_
_entity.id
_entity.type
_entity.pdbx_description
1 polymer ?
#
loop_
_entity_poly.entity_id
_entity_poly.type
_entity_poly.pdbx_seq_one_letter_code
_entity_poly.pdbx_strand_id
1 'polypeptide(L)'
;MRPAMTLAGLAASLFAGAALAQDVVPADAEAAGFCRETLIGTPLRTPDWNVQTARRLNEDIAMARSALDIAPDREESYFWLGRRLGYAGRYCDAINVFTRGLTRFPGSYRLLRYRGRHLARVRQFDLALSDYERAMELMRGEPDSFEPDGLPNARGLTLGTYKSNIIYYHAQTSFAVGDFARMAEGMAQAFTLVPDFARDDMLPPTAFWTYLAYRKMGEDERAKRAVAEVPADLNLTENQDYHRAVKVMQGRITAEDLTESEGSLVRFALAMEHRFAGREDDARRMLRAIVDESPQGFWPAEVELTAPDRAAQR
;
A
#
# COMPACT_ATOMS: atom_id res chain seq x y z
N MET A 1 38.22 63.93 -26.22
CA MET A 1 38.40 62.49 -26.11
C MET A 1 37.30 61.97 -25.17
N ARG A 2 36.30 61.27 -25.70
CA ARG A 2 35.25 60.63 -24.93
C ARG A 2 35.56 59.11 -24.90
N PRO A 3 35.45 58.42 -23.78
CA PRO A 3 35.52 56.93 -23.77
C PRO A 3 34.17 56.33 -24.11
N ALA A 4 34.22 55.26 -24.89
CA ALA A 4 33.07 54.44 -25.30
C ALA A 4 32.57 53.57 -24.12
N MET A 5 31.26 53.63 -23.89
CA MET A 5 30.55 52.66 -23.02
C MET A 5 30.24 51.42 -23.81
N THR A 6 30.82 50.32 -23.40
CA THR A 6 30.45 48.97 -23.85
C THR A 6 29.21 48.49 -23.07
N LEU A 7 28.11 48.28 -23.76
CA LEU A 7 26.94 47.54 -23.22
C LEU A 7 27.28 46.06 -23.14
N ALA A 8 27.32 45.52 -21.93
CA ALA A 8 27.31 44.08 -21.70
C ALA A 8 25.85 43.60 -21.72
N GLY A 9 25.52 42.77 -22.75
CA GLY A 9 24.22 42.15 -22.86
C GLY A 9 24.08 41.03 -21.84
N LEU A 10 23.11 41.15 -20.91
CA LEU A 10 22.64 40.03 -20.09
C LEU A 10 21.81 39.11 -20.97
N ALA A 11 22.34 37.91 -21.25
CA ALA A 11 21.56 36.78 -21.79
C ALA A 11 20.77 36.15 -20.64
N ALA A 12 19.48 36.45 -20.57
CA ALA A 12 18.56 35.74 -19.70
C ALA A 12 18.30 34.36 -20.29
N SER A 13 18.91 33.34 -19.70
CA SER A 13 18.61 31.93 -19.98
C SER A 13 17.21 31.60 -19.44
N LEU A 14 16.22 31.55 -20.31
CA LEU A 14 14.91 30.96 -20.02
C LEU A 14 15.11 29.45 -19.84
N PHE A 15 15.23 28.99 -18.60
CA PHE A 15 14.97 27.61 -18.25
C PHE A 15 13.46 27.37 -18.41
N ALA A 16 13.06 26.90 -19.58
CA ALA A 16 11.78 26.25 -19.76
C ALA A 16 11.86 24.93 -18.98
N GLY A 17 11.44 24.95 -17.71
CA GLY A 17 11.16 23.75 -16.97
C GLY A 17 10.06 23.01 -17.71
N ALA A 18 10.39 21.88 -18.34
CA ALA A 18 9.40 20.90 -18.74
C ALA A 18 8.66 20.50 -17.47
N ALA A 19 7.44 21.01 -17.28
CA ALA A 19 6.51 20.44 -16.31
C ALA A 19 6.30 18.99 -16.75
N LEU A 20 6.89 18.05 -16.02
CA LEU A 20 6.52 16.65 -16.11
C LEU A 20 4.99 16.64 -15.93
N ALA A 21 4.28 16.11 -16.92
CA ALA A 21 2.86 15.89 -16.82
C ALA A 21 2.67 15.05 -15.54
N GLN A 22 2.19 15.69 -14.48
CA GLN A 22 1.81 14.96 -13.28
C GLN A 22 0.69 14.02 -13.69
N ASP A 23 0.90 12.73 -13.52
CA ASP A 23 -0.13 11.74 -13.73
C ASP A 23 -1.33 12.10 -12.85
N VAL A 24 -2.39 12.59 -13.49
CA VAL A 24 -3.57 13.11 -12.78
C VAL A 24 -4.53 11.95 -12.56
N VAL A 25 -4.89 11.70 -11.30
CA VAL A 25 -5.92 10.72 -10.99
C VAL A 25 -7.25 11.19 -11.61
N PRO A 26 -7.87 10.38 -12.47
CA PRO A 26 -9.11 10.76 -13.16
C PRO A 26 -10.27 10.97 -12.17
N ALA A 27 -11.19 11.85 -12.52
CA ALA A 27 -12.39 12.11 -11.71
C ALA A 27 -13.33 10.90 -11.63
N ASP A 28 -13.29 10.03 -12.64
CA ASP A 28 -13.99 8.75 -12.69
C ASP A 28 -13.00 7.62 -12.97
N ALA A 29 -12.57 6.95 -11.90
CA ALA A 29 -11.59 5.87 -11.95
C ALA A 29 -12.14 4.60 -12.64
N GLU A 30 -13.47 4.34 -12.54
CA GLU A 30 -14.09 3.19 -13.19
C GLU A 30 -14.17 3.38 -14.70
N ALA A 31 -14.63 4.56 -15.15
CA ALA A 31 -14.64 4.90 -16.57
C ALA A 31 -13.23 4.90 -17.18
N ALA A 32 -12.21 5.27 -16.41
CA ALA A 32 -10.80 5.15 -16.79
C ALA A 32 -10.26 3.71 -16.79
N GLY A 33 -11.06 2.73 -16.37
CA GLY A 33 -10.68 1.32 -16.39
C GLY A 33 -9.86 0.82 -15.20
N PHE A 34 -9.72 1.60 -14.12
CA PHE A 34 -8.86 1.22 -12.99
C PHE A 34 -9.31 -0.04 -12.26
N CYS A 35 -10.61 -0.29 -12.16
CA CYS A 35 -11.15 -1.41 -11.37
C CYS A 35 -11.58 -2.62 -12.22
N ARG A 36 -11.03 -2.78 -13.41
CA ARG A 36 -11.48 -3.85 -14.32
C ARG A 36 -10.88 -5.20 -14.02
N GLU A 37 -9.55 -5.25 -13.89
CA GLU A 37 -8.80 -6.51 -13.81
C GLU A 37 -7.51 -6.39 -13.02
N THR A 38 -6.98 -7.54 -12.61
CA THR A 38 -5.66 -7.71 -12.04
C THR A 38 -4.58 -7.49 -13.10
N LEU A 39 -3.30 -7.45 -12.71
CA LEU A 39 -2.16 -7.38 -13.65
C LEU A 39 -2.09 -8.57 -14.60
N ILE A 40 -2.75 -9.67 -14.29
CA ILE A 40 -2.76 -10.90 -15.11
C ILE A 40 -4.10 -11.12 -15.81
N GLY A 41 -4.97 -10.09 -15.89
CA GLY A 41 -6.23 -10.10 -16.63
C GLY A 41 -7.39 -10.82 -15.94
N THR A 42 -7.27 -11.17 -14.64
CA THR A 42 -8.41 -11.70 -13.89
C THR A 42 -9.35 -10.56 -13.49
N PRO A 43 -10.66 -10.64 -13.77
CA PRO A 43 -11.60 -9.58 -13.42
C PRO A 43 -11.64 -9.31 -11.91
N LEU A 44 -11.55 -8.03 -11.53
CA LEU A 44 -11.73 -7.59 -10.15
C LEU A 44 -13.22 -7.55 -9.82
N ARG A 45 -13.59 -8.08 -8.67
CA ARG A 45 -14.98 -8.14 -8.19
C ARG A 45 -15.05 -7.64 -6.75
N THR A 46 -16.16 -7.00 -6.41
CA THR A 46 -16.47 -6.71 -5.01
C THR A 46 -16.58 -8.03 -4.23
N PRO A 47 -16.06 -8.12 -3.00
CA PRO A 47 -16.22 -9.34 -2.20
C PRO A 47 -17.68 -9.72 -1.98
N ASP A 48 -17.96 -11.02 -1.98
CA ASP A 48 -19.27 -11.56 -1.67
C ASP A 48 -19.47 -11.55 -0.14
N TRP A 49 -19.94 -10.42 0.36
CA TRP A 49 -20.24 -10.28 1.77
C TRP A 49 -21.49 -11.10 2.17
N ASN A 50 -21.46 -11.74 3.34
CA ASN A 50 -22.68 -12.31 3.89
C ASN A 50 -23.73 -11.20 4.13
N VAL A 51 -25.00 -11.57 4.17
CA VAL A 51 -26.13 -10.64 4.22
C VAL A 51 -26.02 -9.62 5.36
N GLN A 52 -25.60 -10.05 6.55
CA GLN A 52 -25.46 -9.17 7.71
C GLN A 52 -24.33 -8.15 7.53
N THR A 53 -23.16 -8.59 7.02
CA THR A 53 -22.03 -7.70 6.73
C THR A 53 -22.37 -6.74 5.61
N ALA A 54 -22.98 -7.21 4.52
CA ALA A 54 -23.41 -6.36 3.40
C ALA A 54 -24.37 -5.27 3.86
N ARG A 55 -25.35 -5.63 4.69
CA ARG A 55 -26.32 -4.67 5.25
C ARG A 55 -25.61 -3.60 6.07
N ARG A 56 -24.75 -3.97 7.02
CA ARG A 56 -24.01 -3.01 7.84
C ARG A 56 -23.14 -2.08 7.00
N LEU A 57 -22.39 -2.61 6.03
CA LEU A 57 -21.54 -1.81 5.15
C LEU A 57 -22.37 -0.80 4.33
N ASN A 58 -23.55 -1.21 3.82
CA ASN A 58 -24.43 -0.33 3.08
C ASN A 58 -25.05 0.76 3.96
N GLU A 59 -25.44 0.46 5.19
CA GLU A 59 -25.93 1.43 6.18
C GLU A 59 -24.84 2.45 6.51
N ASP A 60 -23.60 2.00 6.77
CA ASP A 60 -22.45 2.87 7.02
C ASP A 60 -22.16 3.82 5.83
N ILE A 61 -22.23 3.30 4.60
CA ILE A 61 -22.05 4.10 3.38
C ILE A 61 -23.17 5.13 3.23
N ALA A 62 -24.42 4.72 3.47
CA ALA A 62 -25.56 5.63 3.38
C ALA A 62 -25.46 6.78 4.39
N MET A 63 -25.09 6.50 5.63
CA MET A 63 -24.86 7.52 6.66
C MET A 63 -23.73 8.49 6.25
N ALA A 64 -22.58 7.96 5.79
CA ALA A 64 -21.48 8.79 5.36
C ALA A 64 -21.79 9.63 4.10
N ARG A 65 -22.62 9.11 3.19
CA ARG A 65 -23.12 9.85 2.01
C ARG A 65 -24.01 11.00 2.44
N SER A 66 -24.96 10.75 3.33
CA SER A 66 -25.83 11.81 3.89
C SER A 66 -25.01 12.89 4.61
N ALA A 67 -23.96 12.50 5.33
CA ALA A 67 -23.05 13.48 5.97
C ALA A 67 -22.34 14.35 4.92
N LEU A 68 -21.91 13.78 3.79
CA LEU A 68 -21.31 14.55 2.69
C LEU A 68 -22.32 15.47 2.00
N ASP A 69 -23.57 15.04 1.84
CA ASP A 69 -24.63 15.86 1.23
C ASP A 69 -24.98 17.07 2.12
N ILE A 70 -24.95 16.89 3.46
CA ILE A 70 -25.24 17.95 4.44
C ILE A 70 -24.06 18.90 4.61
N ALA A 71 -22.82 18.39 4.64
CA ALA A 71 -21.62 19.15 4.94
C ALA A 71 -20.51 18.92 3.88
N PRO A 72 -20.71 19.36 2.62
CA PRO A 72 -19.75 19.18 1.53
C PRO A 72 -18.53 20.08 1.66
N ASP A 73 -18.50 21.00 2.59
CA ASP A 73 -17.42 21.92 2.93
C ASP A 73 -16.50 21.40 4.05
N ARG A 74 -16.73 20.17 4.53
CA ARG A 74 -15.89 19.51 5.53
C ARG A 74 -15.08 18.38 4.93
N GLU A 75 -13.77 18.36 5.22
CA GLU A 75 -12.85 17.29 4.80
C GLU A 75 -13.31 15.92 5.31
N GLU A 76 -13.76 15.86 6.58
CA GLU A 76 -14.24 14.65 7.23
C GLU A 76 -15.35 13.94 6.46
N SER A 77 -16.20 14.69 5.76
CA SER A 77 -17.29 14.11 4.99
C SER A 77 -16.78 13.25 3.83
N TYR A 78 -15.78 13.72 3.10
CA TYR A 78 -15.11 12.93 2.05
C TYR A 78 -14.28 11.80 2.63
N PHE A 79 -13.56 12.08 3.72
CA PHE A 79 -12.73 11.12 4.40
C PHE A 79 -13.52 9.88 4.84
N TRP A 80 -14.63 10.06 5.54
CA TRP A 80 -15.40 8.93 6.03
C TRP A 80 -16.15 8.20 4.90
N LEU A 81 -16.74 8.90 3.94
CA LEU A 81 -17.41 8.24 2.83
C LEU A 81 -16.41 7.39 2.01
N GLY A 82 -15.25 7.93 1.67
CA GLY A 82 -14.22 7.18 0.95
C GLY A 82 -13.76 5.94 1.72
N ARG A 83 -13.57 6.04 3.04
CA ARG A 83 -13.19 4.89 3.88
C ARG A 83 -14.28 3.82 3.94
N ARG A 84 -15.56 4.20 4.11
CA ARG A 84 -16.69 3.25 4.12
C ARG A 84 -16.81 2.51 2.80
N LEU A 85 -16.66 3.20 1.67
CA LEU A 85 -16.59 2.57 0.35
C LEU A 85 -15.41 1.60 0.24
N GLY A 86 -14.24 1.99 0.72
CA GLY A 86 -13.06 1.14 0.74
C GLY A 86 -13.23 -0.16 1.56
N TYR A 87 -13.89 -0.10 2.73
CA TYR A 87 -14.21 -1.28 3.53
C TYR A 87 -15.18 -2.23 2.83
N ALA A 88 -16.09 -1.70 2.04
CA ALA A 88 -16.99 -2.49 1.21
C ALA A 88 -16.34 -3.10 -0.03
N GLY A 89 -15.06 -2.80 -0.31
CA GLY A 89 -14.35 -3.24 -1.51
C GLY A 89 -14.66 -2.40 -2.76
N ARG A 90 -15.36 -1.27 -2.61
CA ARG A 90 -15.74 -0.35 -3.69
C ARG A 90 -14.62 0.67 -3.94
N TYR A 91 -13.47 0.18 -4.41
CA TYR A 91 -12.24 0.99 -4.46
C TYR A 91 -12.31 2.13 -5.47
N CYS A 92 -12.92 1.95 -6.65
CA CYS A 92 -13.10 3.04 -7.62
C CYS A 92 -13.99 4.16 -7.07
N ASP A 93 -15.09 3.81 -6.43
CA ASP A 93 -15.95 4.80 -5.78
C ASP A 93 -15.21 5.57 -4.68
N ALA A 94 -14.39 4.86 -3.88
CA ALA A 94 -13.55 5.49 -2.86
C ALA A 94 -12.53 6.46 -3.48
N ILE A 95 -11.84 6.07 -4.54
CA ILE A 95 -10.90 6.92 -5.29
C ILE A 95 -11.61 8.18 -5.81
N ASN A 96 -12.80 8.02 -6.39
CA ASN A 96 -13.60 9.14 -6.90
C ASN A 96 -13.98 10.12 -5.78
N VAL A 97 -14.41 9.62 -4.61
CA VAL A 97 -14.75 10.45 -3.45
C VAL A 97 -13.51 11.20 -2.94
N PHE A 98 -12.37 10.53 -2.78
CA PHE A 98 -11.13 11.18 -2.35
C PHE A 98 -10.62 12.20 -3.37
N THR A 99 -10.73 11.93 -4.67
CA THR A 99 -10.36 12.87 -5.74
C THR A 99 -11.21 14.13 -5.68
N ARG A 100 -12.54 13.99 -5.52
CA ARG A 100 -13.43 15.13 -5.29
C ARG A 100 -13.07 15.91 -4.02
N GLY A 101 -12.75 15.20 -2.94
CA GLY A 101 -12.29 15.82 -1.70
C GLY A 101 -11.01 16.63 -1.89
N LEU A 102 -10.03 16.09 -2.61
CA LEU A 102 -8.75 16.75 -2.88
C LEU A 102 -8.90 17.97 -3.81
N THR A 103 -9.93 18.04 -4.65
CA THR A 103 -10.24 19.27 -5.41
C THR A 103 -10.63 20.43 -4.46
N ARG A 104 -11.25 20.13 -3.31
CA ARG A 104 -11.65 21.15 -2.31
C ARG A 104 -10.57 21.35 -1.23
N PHE A 105 -9.84 20.29 -0.88
CA PHE A 105 -8.84 20.25 0.19
C PHE A 105 -7.49 19.74 -0.36
N PRO A 106 -6.83 20.50 -1.25
CA PRO A 106 -5.61 20.03 -1.95
C PRO A 106 -4.41 19.82 -1.02
N GLY A 107 -4.47 20.34 0.20
CA GLY A 107 -3.47 20.13 1.26
C GLY A 107 -3.79 18.97 2.20
N SER A 108 -4.80 18.16 1.95
CA SER A 108 -5.17 17.07 2.83
C SER A 108 -4.28 15.84 2.63
N TYR A 109 -3.26 15.67 3.47
CA TYR A 109 -2.48 14.44 3.53
C TYR A 109 -3.33 13.21 3.91
N ARG A 110 -4.42 13.41 4.64
CA ARG A 110 -5.36 12.35 5.04
C ARG A 110 -6.06 11.75 3.82
N LEU A 111 -6.61 12.57 2.95
CA LEU A 111 -7.27 12.12 1.72
C LEU A 111 -6.27 11.49 0.75
N LEU A 112 -5.07 12.08 0.58
CA LEU A 112 -3.99 11.50 -0.22
C LEU A 112 -3.60 10.11 0.28
N ARG A 113 -3.37 9.95 1.59
CA ARG A 113 -3.01 8.67 2.21
C ARG A 113 -4.01 7.56 1.86
N TYR A 114 -5.31 7.84 1.94
CA TYR A 114 -6.34 6.83 1.65
C TYR A 114 -6.58 6.64 0.14
N ARG A 115 -6.46 7.70 -0.66
CA ARG A 115 -6.52 7.55 -2.12
C ARG A 115 -5.36 6.71 -2.61
N GLY A 116 -4.13 6.97 -2.18
CA GLY A 116 -2.95 6.17 -2.51
C GLY A 116 -3.14 4.68 -2.16
N ARG A 117 -3.70 4.37 -0.99
CA ARG A 117 -3.99 2.97 -0.61
C ARG A 117 -4.93 2.27 -1.60
N HIS A 118 -5.97 2.97 -2.06
CA HIS A 118 -6.93 2.37 -3.00
C HIS A 118 -6.39 2.35 -4.42
N LEU A 119 -5.59 3.34 -4.84
CA LEU A 119 -4.86 3.32 -6.11
C LEU A 119 -3.93 2.09 -6.20
N ALA A 120 -3.17 1.79 -5.14
CA ALA A 120 -2.36 0.56 -5.10
C ALA A 120 -3.23 -0.71 -5.22
N ARG A 121 -4.41 -0.75 -4.59
CA ARG A 121 -5.34 -1.88 -4.69
C ARG A 121 -5.92 -2.08 -6.08
N VAL A 122 -6.03 -1.02 -6.87
CA VAL A 122 -6.45 -1.08 -8.28
C VAL A 122 -5.25 -1.01 -9.26
N ARG A 123 -4.04 -1.32 -8.78
CA ARG A 123 -2.77 -1.46 -9.53
C ARG A 123 -2.27 -0.17 -10.18
N GLN A 124 -2.76 0.98 -9.73
CA GLN A 124 -2.25 2.29 -10.15
C GLN A 124 -1.09 2.69 -9.23
N PHE A 125 0.03 1.95 -9.30
CA PHE A 125 1.12 2.05 -8.33
C PHE A 125 1.85 3.39 -8.40
N ASP A 126 2.11 3.92 -9.57
CA ASP A 126 2.80 5.21 -9.74
C ASP A 126 1.95 6.36 -9.17
N LEU A 127 0.64 6.35 -9.42
CA LEU A 127 -0.29 7.32 -8.83
C LEU A 127 -0.37 7.19 -7.30
N ALA A 128 -0.33 5.94 -6.79
CA ALA A 128 -0.31 5.69 -5.35
C ALA A 128 0.97 6.24 -4.70
N LEU A 129 2.13 6.00 -5.31
CA LEU A 129 3.42 6.52 -4.83
C LEU A 129 3.43 8.05 -4.84
N SER A 130 2.95 8.68 -5.90
CA SER A 130 2.81 10.15 -5.99
C SER A 130 1.94 10.72 -4.87
N ASP A 131 0.80 10.07 -4.56
CA ASP A 131 -0.06 10.49 -3.46
C ASP A 131 0.64 10.40 -2.10
N TYR A 132 1.39 9.32 -1.84
CA TYR A 132 2.13 9.17 -0.59
C TYR A 132 3.29 10.17 -0.49
N GLU A 133 4.04 10.40 -1.56
CA GLU A 133 5.12 11.39 -1.61
C GLU A 133 4.57 12.78 -1.31
N ARG A 134 3.45 13.16 -1.92
CA ARG A 134 2.79 14.42 -1.65
C ARG A 134 2.28 14.52 -0.21
N ALA A 135 1.72 13.43 0.34
CA ALA A 135 1.29 13.39 1.74
C ALA A 135 2.49 13.57 2.71
N MET A 136 3.63 12.92 2.44
CA MET A 136 4.84 13.09 3.25
C MET A 136 5.37 14.53 3.20
N GLU A 137 5.33 15.19 2.04
CA GLU A 137 5.70 16.62 1.92
C GLU A 137 4.81 17.50 2.79
N LEU A 138 3.49 17.30 2.71
CA LEU A 138 2.50 18.09 3.47
C LEU A 138 2.64 17.89 4.98
N MET A 139 3.09 16.71 5.42
CA MET A 139 3.30 16.42 6.84
C MET A 139 4.69 16.83 7.35
N ARG A 140 5.54 17.37 6.50
CA ARG A 140 6.90 17.79 6.91
C ARG A 140 6.81 18.93 7.92
N GLY A 141 7.32 18.70 9.13
CA GLY A 141 7.26 19.67 10.22
C GLY A 141 5.95 19.66 11.03
N GLU A 142 4.90 19.02 10.54
CA GLU A 142 3.65 18.90 11.29
C GLU A 142 3.76 17.84 12.41
N PRO A 143 3.08 18.04 13.55
CA PRO A 143 2.95 17.00 14.57
C PRO A 143 2.31 15.74 14.00
N ASP A 144 2.75 14.57 14.46
CA ASP A 144 2.10 13.32 14.09
C ASP A 144 0.82 13.10 14.92
N SER A 145 -0.12 12.34 14.37
CA SER A 145 -1.37 12.01 15.05
C SER A 145 -1.85 10.61 14.68
N PHE A 146 -2.62 9.99 15.56
CA PHE A 146 -3.22 8.69 15.29
C PHE A 146 -4.24 8.77 14.15
N GLU A 147 -4.25 7.75 13.30
CA GLU A 147 -5.35 7.58 12.34
C GLU A 147 -6.63 7.20 13.10
N PRO A 148 -7.78 7.84 12.82
CA PRO A 148 -9.03 7.38 13.41
C PRO A 148 -9.31 5.94 13.02
N ASP A 149 -9.64 5.10 14.00
CA ASP A 149 -10.02 3.72 13.71
C ASP A 149 -11.37 3.68 12.99
N GLY A 150 -11.42 2.98 11.88
CA GLY A 150 -12.65 2.86 11.08
C GLY A 150 -13.35 1.53 11.25
N LEU A 151 -12.61 0.51 11.71
CA LEU A 151 -13.08 -0.82 12.09
C LEU A 151 -12.34 -1.19 13.37
N PRO A 152 -12.88 -0.85 14.55
CA PRO A 152 -12.22 -1.09 15.82
C PRO A 152 -11.83 -2.56 15.97
N ASN A 153 -10.57 -2.80 16.38
CA ASN A 153 -10.10 -4.13 16.73
C ASN A 153 -10.62 -4.55 18.12
N ALA A 154 -10.36 -5.80 18.51
CA ALA A 154 -10.86 -6.36 19.77
C ALA A 154 -10.43 -5.58 21.03
N ARG A 155 -9.35 -4.79 20.96
CA ARG A 155 -8.84 -3.95 22.05
C ARG A 155 -9.29 -2.49 21.97
N GLY A 156 -9.93 -2.08 20.88
CA GLY A 156 -10.28 -0.68 20.62
C GLY A 156 -9.06 0.25 20.49
N LEU A 157 -7.89 -0.29 20.11
CA LEU A 157 -6.64 0.45 20.00
C LEU A 157 -6.37 0.85 18.56
N THR A 158 -5.95 2.09 18.36
CA THR A 158 -5.39 2.53 17.08
C THR A 158 -3.89 2.29 17.08
N LEU A 159 -3.41 1.38 16.22
CA LEU A 159 -2.01 0.94 16.20
C LEU A 159 -1.08 1.84 15.40
N GLY A 160 -1.61 2.64 14.47
CA GLY A 160 -0.81 3.45 13.56
C GLY A 160 -1.07 4.94 13.62
N THR A 161 -0.04 5.72 13.37
CA THR A 161 -0.12 7.16 13.14
C THR A 161 -0.17 7.46 11.65
N TYR A 162 -0.57 8.68 11.26
CA TYR A 162 -0.55 9.07 9.85
C TYR A 162 0.85 8.98 9.25
N LYS A 163 1.89 9.45 9.95
CA LYS A 163 3.26 9.40 9.43
C LYS A 163 3.76 7.98 9.26
N SER A 164 3.60 7.14 10.30
CA SER A 164 4.02 5.74 10.23
C SER A 164 3.31 5.00 9.08
N ASN A 165 2.00 5.19 8.93
CA ASN A 165 1.21 4.52 7.91
C ASN A 165 1.49 5.02 6.49
N ILE A 166 1.66 6.33 6.27
CA ILE A 166 1.99 6.88 4.96
C ILE A 166 3.32 6.31 4.48
N ILE A 167 4.35 6.33 5.32
CA ILE A 167 5.67 5.80 4.98
C ILE A 167 5.61 4.27 4.78
N TYR A 168 4.87 3.55 5.62
CA TYR A 168 4.68 2.10 5.48
C TYR A 168 4.04 1.73 4.13
N TYR A 169 2.93 2.38 3.75
CA TYR A 169 2.24 2.06 2.50
C TYR A 169 3.02 2.54 1.26
N HIS A 170 3.76 3.63 1.37
CA HIS A 170 4.71 4.04 0.34
C HIS A 170 5.79 2.96 0.12
N ALA A 171 6.43 2.52 1.20
CA ALA A 171 7.43 1.46 1.16
C ALA A 171 6.86 0.13 0.64
N GLN A 172 5.66 -0.27 1.10
CA GLN A 172 4.99 -1.46 0.60
C GLN A 172 4.70 -1.37 -0.91
N THR A 173 4.23 -0.21 -1.39
CA THR A 173 3.91 -0.02 -2.81
C THR A 173 5.17 0.00 -3.69
N SER A 174 6.33 0.39 -3.13
CA SER A 174 7.62 0.33 -3.82
C SER A 174 8.01 -1.09 -4.25
N PHE A 175 7.47 -2.13 -3.60
CA PHE A 175 7.60 -3.51 -4.08
C PHE A 175 7.06 -3.70 -5.50
N ALA A 176 5.93 -3.06 -5.81
CA ALA A 176 5.27 -3.23 -7.11
C ALA A 176 6.08 -2.64 -8.28
N VAL A 177 6.85 -1.59 -8.03
CA VAL A 177 7.70 -0.92 -9.02
C VAL A 177 9.16 -1.40 -8.98
N GLY A 178 9.48 -2.38 -8.12
CA GLY A 178 10.82 -2.98 -8.03
C GLY A 178 11.85 -2.12 -7.28
N ASP A 179 11.43 -1.05 -6.58
CA ASP A 179 12.33 -0.23 -5.78
C ASP A 179 12.49 -0.82 -4.36
N PHE A 180 13.26 -1.91 -4.30
CA PHE A 180 13.45 -2.67 -3.08
C PHE A 180 14.34 -1.95 -2.05
N ALA A 181 15.22 -1.06 -2.49
CA ALA A 181 16.02 -0.22 -1.59
C ALA A 181 15.11 0.75 -0.82
N ARG A 182 14.26 1.50 -1.53
CA ARG A 182 13.26 2.39 -0.92
C ARG A 182 12.30 1.63 -0.01
N MET A 183 11.91 0.41 -0.41
CA MET A 183 11.05 -0.45 0.42
C MET A 183 11.71 -0.78 1.76
N ALA A 184 12.98 -1.22 1.78
CA ALA A 184 13.68 -1.57 3.00
C ALA A 184 13.90 -0.35 3.91
N GLU A 185 14.34 0.77 3.35
CA GLU A 185 14.54 2.02 4.08
C GLU A 185 13.22 2.56 4.67
N GLY A 186 12.16 2.57 3.87
CA GLY A 186 10.85 3.05 4.29
C GLY A 186 10.23 2.18 5.39
N MET A 187 10.41 0.85 5.34
CA MET A 187 9.96 -0.04 6.42
C MET A 187 10.68 0.25 7.72
N ALA A 188 12.01 0.43 7.68
CA ALA A 188 12.79 0.79 8.85
C ALA A 188 12.34 2.16 9.43
N GLN A 189 12.16 3.16 8.56
CA GLN A 189 11.68 4.48 8.97
C GLN A 189 10.27 4.42 9.57
N ALA A 190 9.32 3.73 8.94
CA ALA A 190 7.96 3.58 9.44
C ALA A 190 7.96 2.97 10.84
N PHE A 191 8.78 1.94 11.08
CA PHE A 191 8.86 1.28 12.38
C PHE A 191 9.41 2.17 13.49
N THR A 192 10.30 3.13 13.19
CA THR A 192 10.77 4.11 14.20
C THR A 192 9.67 5.03 14.72
N LEU A 193 8.60 5.21 13.94
CA LEU A 193 7.46 6.08 14.28
C LEU A 193 6.30 5.31 14.95
N VAL A 194 6.43 3.99 15.07
CA VAL A 194 5.41 3.16 15.73
C VAL A 194 5.43 3.43 17.23
N PRO A 195 4.27 3.74 17.86
CA PRO A 195 4.16 3.87 19.31
C PRO A 195 4.58 2.59 20.02
N ASP A 196 5.21 2.70 21.20
CA ASP A 196 5.77 1.54 21.92
C ASP A 196 4.75 0.44 22.16
N PHE A 197 3.51 0.78 22.52
CA PHE A 197 2.44 -0.20 22.75
C PHE A 197 1.99 -0.97 21.49
N ALA A 198 2.31 -0.47 20.31
CA ALA A 198 1.95 -1.09 19.02
C ALA A 198 3.14 -1.81 18.36
N ARG A 199 4.33 -1.79 18.96
CA ARG A 199 5.55 -2.36 18.36
C ARG A 199 5.43 -3.84 18.07
N ASP A 200 4.85 -4.62 19.00
CA ASP A 200 4.64 -6.05 18.78
C ASP A 200 3.78 -6.32 17.54
N ASP A 201 2.72 -5.55 17.35
CA ASP A 201 1.86 -5.67 16.17
C ASP A 201 2.52 -5.24 14.86
N MET A 202 3.38 -4.22 14.90
CA MET A 202 3.99 -3.66 13.68
C MET A 202 5.33 -4.28 13.31
N LEU A 203 5.94 -5.06 14.22
CA LEU A 203 7.20 -5.75 13.94
C LEU A 203 7.06 -6.82 12.84
N PRO A 204 6.07 -7.75 12.87
CA PRO A 204 5.93 -8.75 11.81
C PRO A 204 5.70 -8.15 10.40
N PRO A 205 4.79 -7.19 10.17
CA PRO A 205 4.59 -6.63 8.83
C PRO A 205 5.83 -5.89 8.31
N THR A 206 6.54 -5.14 9.15
CA THR A 206 7.77 -4.47 8.73
C THR A 206 8.89 -5.45 8.43
N ALA A 207 9.09 -6.48 9.26
CA ALA A 207 10.07 -7.54 9.04
C ALA A 207 9.79 -8.34 7.76
N PHE A 208 8.52 -8.67 7.51
CA PHE A 208 8.07 -9.36 6.30
C PHE A 208 8.48 -8.64 5.02
N TRP A 209 8.14 -7.34 4.90
CA TRP A 209 8.46 -6.56 3.72
C TRP A 209 9.97 -6.29 3.61
N THR A 210 10.65 -6.05 4.73
CA THR A 210 12.12 -5.88 4.76
C THR A 210 12.83 -7.14 4.30
N TYR A 211 12.37 -8.33 4.74
CA TYR A 211 12.91 -9.61 4.28
C TYR A 211 12.79 -9.74 2.76
N LEU A 212 11.59 -9.52 2.21
CA LEU A 212 11.37 -9.58 0.76
C LEU A 212 12.27 -8.61 0.00
N ALA A 213 12.41 -7.37 0.50
CA ALA A 213 13.29 -6.38 -0.12
C ALA A 213 14.74 -6.89 -0.23
N TYR A 214 15.31 -7.37 0.87
CA TYR A 214 16.67 -7.88 0.87
C TYR A 214 16.84 -9.14 0.02
N ARG A 215 15.88 -10.08 0.04
CA ARG A 215 15.92 -11.25 -0.84
C ARG A 215 15.88 -10.86 -2.32
N LYS A 216 15.07 -9.86 -2.68
CA LYS A 216 14.99 -9.34 -4.06
C LYS A 216 16.28 -8.64 -4.50
N MET A 217 17.01 -8.02 -3.58
CA MET A 217 18.33 -7.42 -3.82
C MET A 217 19.48 -8.44 -3.79
N GLY A 218 19.22 -9.70 -3.42
CA GLY A 218 20.28 -10.72 -3.25
C GLY A 218 21.07 -10.62 -1.94
N GLU A 219 20.56 -9.87 -0.98
CA GLU A 219 21.18 -9.62 0.32
C GLU A 219 20.69 -10.62 1.39
N ASP A 220 20.89 -11.92 1.14
CA ASP A 220 20.28 -13.02 1.91
C ASP A 220 20.59 -12.96 3.41
N GLU A 221 21.79 -12.56 3.81
CA GLU A 221 22.16 -12.45 5.23
C GLU A 221 21.44 -11.29 5.94
N ARG A 222 21.16 -10.21 5.23
CA ARG A 222 20.33 -9.11 5.77
C ARG A 222 18.88 -9.52 5.87
N ALA A 223 18.38 -10.25 4.88
CA ALA A 223 17.02 -10.80 4.90
C ALA A 223 16.81 -11.71 6.12
N LYS A 224 17.70 -12.68 6.33
CA LYS A 224 17.64 -13.60 7.48
C LYS A 224 17.64 -12.83 8.81
N ARG A 225 18.50 -11.82 8.96
CA ARG A 225 18.54 -11.00 10.18
C ARG A 225 17.23 -10.27 10.43
N ALA A 226 16.60 -9.70 9.37
CA ALA A 226 15.35 -8.95 9.50
C ALA A 226 14.22 -9.77 10.12
N VAL A 227 14.14 -11.07 9.83
CA VAL A 227 13.11 -11.95 10.42
C VAL A 227 13.57 -12.67 11.68
N ALA A 228 14.87 -12.87 11.89
CA ALA A 228 15.39 -13.57 13.06
C ALA A 228 15.04 -12.87 14.39
N GLU A 229 14.89 -11.54 14.36
CA GLU A 229 14.56 -10.71 15.52
C GLU A 229 13.07 -10.80 15.90
N VAL A 230 12.21 -11.37 15.04
CA VAL A 230 10.79 -11.52 15.34
C VAL A 230 10.57 -12.72 16.27
N PRO A 231 10.12 -12.51 17.52
CA PRO A 231 9.90 -13.59 18.47
C PRO A 231 8.86 -14.62 17.98
N ALA A 232 8.95 -15.84 18.52
CA ALA A 232 7.98 -16.89 18.24
C ALA A 232 6.58 -16.56 18.79
N ASP A 233 6.55 -15.86 19.93
CA ASP A 233 5.35 -15.47 20.63
C ASP A 233 5.29 -13.95 20.77
N LEU A 234 4.22 -13.34 20.25
CA LEU A 234 3.92 -11.93 20.32
C LEU A 234 2.48 -11.71 20.76
N ASN A 235 2.24 -10.64 21.51
CA ASN A 235 0.90 -10.25 21.92
C ASN A 235 0.24 -9.37 20.83
N LEU A 236 -0.26 -10.02 19.78
CA LEU A 236 -0.78 -9.35 18.60
C LEU A 236 -2.26 -9.01 18.72
N THR A 237 -2.63 -7.87 18.20
CA THR A 237 -4.01 -7.39 18.08
C THR A 237 -4.55 -7.60 16.66
N GLU A 238 -3.75 -7.32 15.61
CA GLU A 238 -4.21 -7.33 14.21
C GLU A 238 -3.32 -8.14 13.26
N ASN A 239 -2.02 -8.26 13.49
CA ASN A 239 -1.05 -8.73 12.49
C ASN A 239 -0.65 -10.22 12.65
N GLN A 240 -1.60 -11.09 13.04
CA GLN A 240 -1.38 -12.53 13.20
C GLN A 240 -0.93 -13.19 11.89
N ASP A 241 -1.52 -12.81 10.75
CA ASP A 241 -1.17 -13.37 9.44
C ASP A 241 0.25 -12.99 9.02
N TYR A 242 0.68 -11.76 9.30
CA TYR A 242 2.06 -11.34 9.07
C TYR A 242 3.04 -12.11 9.95
N HIS A 243 2.71 -12.33 11.22
CA HIS A 243 3.53 -13.10 12.12
C HIS A 243 3.66 -14.56 11.66
N ARG A 244 2.54 -15.17 11.22
CA ARG A 244 2.55 -16.50 10.64
C ARG A 244 3.38 -16.59 9.35
N ALA A 245 3.27 -15.58 8.47
CA ALA A 245 4.09 -15.48 7.26
C ALA A 245 5.58 -15.32 7.57
N VAL A 246 5.94 -14.54 8.61
CA VAL A 246 7.33 -14.44 9.06
C VAL A 246 7.85 -15.77 9.59
N LYS A 247 7.05 -16.56 10.28
CA LYS A 247 7.43 -17.93 10.71
C LYS A 247 7.74 -18.85 9.53
N VAL A 248 7.05 -18.69 8.39
CA VAL A 248 7.42 -19.38 7.14
C VAL A 248 8.81 -18.93 6.67
N MET A 249 9.07 -17.64 6.63
CA MET A 249 10.37 -17.09 6.22
C MET A 249 11.53 -17.45 7.17
N GLN A 250 11.21 -17.72 8.44
CA GLN A 250 12.17 -18.24 9.44
C GLN A 250 12.39 -19.75 9.31
N GLY A 251 11.66 -20.46 8.44
CA GLY A 251 11.69 -21.92 8.35
C GLY A 251 11.06 -22.66 9.56
N ARG A 252 10.28 -21.95 10.38
CA ARG A 252 9.56 -22.54 11.53
C ARG A 252 8.21 -23.15 11.15
N ILE A 253 7.68 -22.77 10.00
CA ILE A 253 6.47 -23.32 9.40
C ILE A 253 6.83 -23.75 7.98
N THR A 254 6.49 -25.00 7.65
CA THR A 254 6.74 -25.62 6.35
C THR A 254 5.41 -25.78 5.57
N ALA A 255 5.48 -26.28 4.34
CA ALA A 255 4.28 -26.53 3.54
C ALA A 255 3.33 -27.55 4.20
N GLU A 256 3.88 -28.52 4.92
CA GLU A 256 3.13 -29.56 5.61
C GLU A 256 2.35 -29.04 6.84
N ASP A 257 2.78 -27.90 7.38
CA ASP A 257 2.14 -27.24 8.53
C ASP A 257 0.99 -26.30 8.11
N LEU A 258 0.83 -26.06 6.81
CA LEU A 258 -0.23 -25.19 6.30
C LEU A 258 -1.54 -25.95 6.12
N THR A 259 -2.64 -25.27 6.43
CA THR A 259 -4.00 -25.77 6.21
C THR A 259 -4.56 -25.25 4.88
N GLU A 260 -5.61 -25.88 4.37
CA GLU A 260 -6.33 -25.41 3.17
C GLU A 260 -6.95 -24.02 3.34
N SER A 261 -7.18 -23.60 4.60
CA SER A 261 -7.77 -22.29 4.94
C SER A 261 -6.75 -21.17 5.16
N GLU A 262 -5.47 -21.39 4.87
CA GLU A 262 -4.44 -20.36 5.06
C GLU A 262 -4.70 -19.12 4.22
N GLY A 263 -4.51 -17.94 4.83
CA GLY A 263 -4.69 -16.67 4.18
C GLY A 263 -3.68 -16.42 3.04
N SER A 264 -4.06 -15.57 2.09
CA SER A 264 -3.24 -15.24 0.91
C SER A 264 -1.82 -14.77 1.26
N LEU A 265 -1.65 -14.06 2.38
CA LEU A 265 -0.36 -13.54 2.81
C LEU A 265 0.62 -14.66 3.21
N VAL A 266 0.14 -15.65 3.98
CA VAL A 266 0.96 -16.80 4.41
C VAL A 266 1.33 -17.68 3.23
N ARG A 267 0.38 -17.95 2.35
CA ARG A 267 0.60 -18.68 1.09
C ARG A 267 1.58 -17.96 0.18
N PHE A 268 1.50 -16.63 0.13
CA PHE A 268 2.46 -15.78 -0.62
C PHE A 268 3.87 -15.90 -0.05
N ALA A 269 4.03 -15.89 1.29
CA ALA A 269 5.34 -16.10 1.91
C ALA A 269 5.95 -17.43 1.46
N LEU A 270 5.19 -18.52 1.51
CA LEU A 270 5.66 -19.83 1.07
C LEU A 270 5.99 -19.86 -0.43
N ALA A 271 5.16 -19.25 -1.26
CA ALA A 271 5.44 -19.13 -2.70
C ALA A 271 6.76 -18.39 -2.97
N MET A 272 7.04 -17.33 -2.20
CA MET A 272 8.30 -16.61 -2.30
C MET A 272 9.49 -17.45 -1.84
N GLU A 273 9.36 -18.26 -0.78
CA GLU A 273 10.40 -19.20 -0.36
C GLU A 273 10.66 -20.27 -1.43
N HIS A 274 9.65 -20.80 -2.11
CA HIS A 274 9.83 -21.67 -3.27
C HIS A 274 10.61 -20.96 -4.38
N ARG A 275 10.25 -19.72 -4.71
CA ARG A 275 10.94 -18.92 -5.73
C ARG A 275 12.40 -18.67 -5.38
N PHE A 276 12.70 -18.27 -4.14
CA PHE A 276 14.05 -18.04 -3.68
C PHE A 276 14.90 -19.32 -3.61
N ALA A 277 14.27 -20.47 -3.48
CA ALA A 277 14.91 -21.77 -3.53
C ALA A 277 15.03 -22.34 -4.98
N GLY A 278 14.65 -21.59 -6.00
CA GLY A 278 14.69 -22.01 -7.40
C GLY A 278 13.57 -22.96 -7.83
N ARG A 279 12.55 -23.18 -7.00
CA ARG A 279 11.37 -23.99 -7.32
C ARG A 279 10.30 -23.11 -7.99
N GLU A 280 10.60 -22.63 -9.20
CA GLU A 280 9.80 -21.62 -9.89
C GLU A 280 8.39 -22.13 -10.23
N ASP A 281 8.26 -23.39 -10.67
CA ASP A 281 6.94 -23.96 -11.02
C ASP A 281 6.01 -24.04 -9.81
N ASP A 282 6.54 -24.42 -8.64
CA ASP A 282 5.78 -24.47 -7.40
C ASP A 282 5.34 -23.06 -6.97
N ALA A 283 6.27 -22.11 -7.00
CA ALA A 283 6.00 -20.72 -6.71
C ALA A 283 4.89 -20.16 -7.62
N ARG A 284 5.03 -20.36 -8.92
CA ARG A 284 4.09 -19.86 -9.93
C ARG A 284 2.69 -20.45 -9.77
N ARG A 285 2.58 -21.75 -9.50
CA ARG A 285 1.27 -22.41 -9.20
C ARG A 285 0.61 -21.81 -7.98
N MET A 286 1.36 -21.63 -6.88
CA MET A 286 0.83 -21.04 -5.65
C MET A 286 0.40 -19.58 -5.84
N LEU A 287 1.23 -18.77 -6.49
CA LEU A 287 0.92 -17.36 -6.77
C LEU A 287 -0.35 -17.24 -7.62
N ARG A 288 -0.51 -18.10 -8.64
CA ARG A 288 -1.70 -18.12 -9.48
C ARG A 288 -2.95 -18.48 -8.69
N ALA A 289 -2.91 -19.52 -7.87
CA ALA A 289 -4.02 -19.94 -7.01
C ALA A 289 -4.45 -18.82 -6.04
N ILE A 290 -3.50 -18.08 -5.44
CA ILE A 290 -3.80 -16.94 -4.57
C ILE A 290 -4.61 -15.86 -5.31
N VAL A 291 -4.26 -15.56 -6.55
CA VAL A 291 -4.95 -14.52 -7.34
C VAL A 291 -6.33 -14.99 -7.77
N ASP A 292 -6.44 -16.22 -8.25
CA ASP A 292 -7.70 -16.77 -8.79
C ASP A 292 -8.77 -16.96 -7.71
N GLU A 293 -8.37 -17.26 -6.48
CA GLU A 293 -9.29 -17.46 -5.34
C GLU A 293 -9.77 -16.13 -4.71
N SER A 294 -9.08 -15.02 -4.98
CA SER A 294 -9.46 -13.73 -4.40
C SER A 294 -10.33 -12.91 -5.34
N PRO A 295 -11.53 -12.47 -4.94
CA PRO A 295 -12.38 -11.60 -5.76
C PRO A 295 -11.70 -10.30 -6.20
N GLN A 296 -10.76 -9.81 -5.39
CA GLN A 296 -10.02 -8.57 -5.63
C GLN A 296 -8.57 -8.81 -6.03
N GLY A 297 -8.20 -10.06 -6.33
CA GLY A 297 -6.83 -10.48 -6.56
C GLY A 297 -5.94 -10.28 -5.32
N PHE A 298 -4.66 -10.46 -5.49
CA PHE A 298 -3.64 -10.18 -4.49
C PHE A 298 -2.43 -9.57 -5.19
N TRP A 299 -2.39 -8.25 -5.28
CA TRP A 299 -1.43 -7.53 -6.12
C TRP A 299 0.05 -7.91 -5.89
N PRO A 300 0.53 -8.31 -4.67
CA PRO A 300 1.91 -8.76 -4.54
C PRO A 300 2.20 -10.05 -5.35
N ALA A 301 1.24 -11.00 -5.36
CA ALA A 301 1.38 -12.21 -6.17
C ALA A 301 1.29 -11.91 -7.67
N GLU A 302 0.45 -10.96 -8.07
CA GLU A 302 0.32 -10.55 -9.47
C GLU A 302 1.62 -9.92 -9.99
N VAL A 303 2.24 -9.04 -9.20
CA VAL A 303 3.56 -8.45 -9.51
C VAL A 303 4.60 -9.54 -9.72
N GLU A 304 4.63 -10.56 -8.85
CA GLU A 304 5.55 -11.67 -8.99
C GLU A 304 5.26 -12.54 -10.24
N LEU A 305 4.00 -12.71 -10.61
CA LEU A 305 3.60 -13.45 -11.82
C LEU A 305 3.95 -12.72 -13.11
N THR A 306 3.98 -11.39 -13.11
CA THR A 306 4.30 -10.54 -14.25
C THR A 306 5.79 -10.18 -14.34
N ALA A 307 6.56 -10.43 -13.27
CA ALA A 307 8.00 -10.22 -13.29
C ALA A 307 8.66 -11.13 -14.34
N PRO A 308 9.62 -10.62 -15.15
CA PRO A 308 10.32 -11.45 -16.12
C PRO A 308 11.06 -12.61 -15.44
N ASP A 309 11.04 -13.78 -16.06
CA ASP A 309 11.70 -14.97 -15.54
C ASP A 309 13.19 -14.71 -15.33
N ARG A 310 13.65 -14.86 -14.12
CA ARG A 310 15.09 -14.69 -13.75
C ARG A 310 16.01 -15.67 -14.52
N ALA A 311 15.47 -16.79 -15.00
CA ALA A 311 16.19 -17.75 -15.83
C ALA A 311 16.57 -17.21 -17.21
N ALA A 312 15.82 -16.24 -17.73
CA ALA A 312 16.09 -15.60 -19.04
C ALA A 312 17.15 -14.47 -18.95
N GLN A 313 17.57 -14.10 -17.75
CA GLN A 313 18.53 -13.01 -17.48
C GLN A 313 19.91 -13.49 -17.02
N ARG A 314 20.15 -14.82 -16.96
CA ARG A 314 21.47 -15.47 -16.73
C ARG A 314 21.99 -16.10 -18.03
#